data_3df946053d622f79392bf89561a265fb
#
_entry.id   3df946053d622f79392bf89561a265fb
#
_cell.length_a   1.000
_cell.length_b   1.000
_cell.length_c   1.000
_cell.angle_alpha   90.00
_cell.angle_beta   90.00
_cell.angle_gamma   90.00
#
_symmetry.space_group_name_H-M   'P 1'
#
loop_
_entity.id
_entity.type
_entity.pdbx_description
1 polymer ?
#
loop_
_entity_poly.entity_id
_entity_poly.type
_entity_poly.pdbx_seq_one_letter_code
_entity_poly.pdbx_strand_id
1 'polypeptide(L)'
;MTFKNNDVFSFYEKLPFNIFGDINLALEQVKKSDPLITYPELGKIFDKYKKIKIIDFGCGGGWLVNSLSYHHGKKIQITGVDFNPVAIEYATKIKKELNLNSNFITSDLFTFDNKEKYDVIISLGVLHHTNNCHEAIKYIGKFGDKSSYIFLGLYHKYGREPFLNYFQNMKNESEEFKFNKYKLLHK
;
A
#
# COMPACT_ATOMS: atom_id res chain seq x y z
N MET A 1 -16.21 -3.56 -18.21
CA MET A 1 -15.36 -4.68 -17.71
C MET A 1 -15.14 -4.45 -16.23
N THR A 2 -15.69 -5.31 -15.39
CA THR A 2 -15.47 -5.25 -13.94
C THR A 2 -14.12 -5.89 -13.63
N PHE A 3 -13.13 -5.07 -13.29
CA PHE A 3 -11.79 -5.53 -12.87
C PHE A 3 -11.75 -6.04 -11.42
N LYS A 4 -12.91 -6.21 -10.78
CA LYS A 4 -13.02 -6.71 -9.42
C LYS A 4 -12.58 -8.16 -9.34
N ASN A 5 -11.44 -8.42 -8.72
CA ASN A 5 -11.07 -9.75 -8.27
C ASN A 5 -11.75 -9.99 -6.90
N ASN A 6 -12.95 -10.59 -6.93
CA ASN A 6 -13.75 -10.84 -5.73
C ASN A 6 -13.03 -11.70 -4.69
N ASP A 7 -12.15 -12.60 -5.13
CA ASP A 7 -11.37 -13.47 -4.24
C ASP A 7 -10.31 -12.67 -3.47
N VAL A 8 -9.63 -11.76 -4.16
CA VAL A 8 -8.66 -10.83 -3.54
C VAL A 8 -9.38 -9.89 -2.57
N PHE A 9 -10.54 -9.37 -2.97
CA PHE A 9 -11.36 -8.52 -2.11
C PHE A 9 -11.75 -9.25 -0.81
N SER A 10 -12.34 -10.46 -0.92
CA SER A 10 -12.78 -11.26 0.22
C SER A 10 -11.63 -11.65 1.13
N PHE A 11 -10.44 -11.89 0.58
CA PHE A 11 -9.24 -12.21 1.35
C PHE A 11 -8.78 -11.02 2.20
N TYR A 12 -8.63 -9.83 1.59
CA TYR A 12 -8.14 -8.65 2.29
C TYR A 12 -9.20 -7.99 3.19
N GLU A 13 -10.50 -8.22 2.94
CA GLU A 13 -11.55 -7.81 3.87
C GLU A 13 -11.43 -8.55 5.21
N LYS A 14 -11.10 -9.85 5.18
CA LYS A 14 -10.91 -10.68 6.38
C LYS A 14 -9.54 -10.50 7.04
N LEU A 15 -8.53 -10.18 6.25
CA LEU A 15 -7.13 -10.08 6.66
C LEU A 15 -6.50 -8.82 6.08
N PRO A 16 -6.89 -7.63 6.54
CA PRO A 16 -6.34 -6.38 6.05
C PRO A 16 -4.83 -6.30 6.35
N PHE A 17 -4.06 -5.91 5.33
CA PHE A 17 -2.60 -5.84 5.41
C PHE A 17 -2.16 -4.63 6.25
N ASN A 18 -1.09 -4.80 7.04
CA ASN A 18 -0.53 -3.76 7.92
C ASN A 18 -1.49 -3.24 9.01
N ILE A 19 -2.42 -4.06 9.48
CA ILE A 19 -3.19 -3.77 10.68
C ILE A 19 -2.57 -4.52 11.86
N PHE A 20 -2.00 -3.76 12.79
CA PHE A 20 -1.55 -4.28 14.07
C PHE A 20 -2.74 -4.33 15.02
N GLY A 21 -2.92 -5.42 15.76
CA GLY A 21 -4.05 -5.56 16.69
C GLY A 21 -4.10 -4.47 17.76
N ASP A 22 -2.93 -3.93 18.16
CA ASP A 22 -2.80 -2.79 19.07
C ASP A 22 -2.39 -1.53 18.29
N ILE A 23 -3.21 -0.49 18.37
CA ILE A 23 -2.94 0.79 17.72
C ILE A 23 -1.65 1.44 18.24
N ASN A 24 -1.27 1.22 19.51
CA ASN A 24 -0.05 1.78 20.07
C ASN A 24 1.19 1.25 19.35
N LEU A 25 1.20 -0.03 18.94
CA LEU A 25 2.27 -0.59 18.14
C LEU A 25 2.39 0.12 16.78
N ALA A 26 1.27 0.43 16.15
CA ALA A 26 1.27 1.17 14.89
C ALA A 26 1.77 2.60 15.05
N LEU A 27 1.36 3.30 16.12
CA LEU A 27 1.85 4.64 16.44
C LEU A 27 3.37 4.65 16.65
N GLU A 28 3.89 3.64 17.36
CA GLU A 28 5.34 3.49 17.54
C GLU A 28 6.06 3.21 16.22
N GLN A 29 5.52 2.34 15.38
CA GLN A 29 6.11 2.03 14.07
C GLN A 29 6.17 3.28 13.19
N VAL A 30 5.10 4.08 13.13
CA VAL A 30 5.08 5.34 12.40
C VAL A 30 6.16 6.30 12.90
N LYS A 31 6.33 6.43 14.22
CA LYS A 31 7.32 7.35 14.82
C LYS A 31 8.77 6.88 14.62
N LYS A 32 9.01 5.57 14.64
CA LYS A 32 10.37 4.98 14.56
C LYS A 32 10.87 4.81 13.12
N SER A 33 9.97 4.61 12.17
CA SER A 33 10.31 4.14 10.82
C SER A 33 10.11 5.26 9.78
N ASP A 34 11.18 5.96 9.45
CA ASP A 34 11.18 6.85 8.28
C ASP A 34 11.26 6.03 6.99
N PRO A 35 10.22 6.09 6.14
CA PRO A 35 10.20 5.34 4.88
C PRO A 35 11.33 5.70 3.92
N LEU A 36 11.90 6.90 3.98
CA LEU A 36 13.00 7.29 3.09
C LEU A 36 14.32 6.59 3.47
N ILE A 37 14.45 6.08 4.70
CA ILE A 37 15.54 5.19 5.08
C ILE A 37 15.33 3.79 4.49
N THR A 38 14.10 3.29 4.53
CA THR A 38 13.73 1.98 3.95
C THR A 38 13.79 2.00 2.42
N TYR A 39 13.42 3.12 1.81
CA TYR A 39 13.35 3.32 0.37
C TYR A 39 14.20 4.53 -0.05
N PRO A 40 15.54 4.42 -0.06
CA PRO A 40 16.44 5.56 -0.34
C PRO A 40 16.23 6.14 -1.75
N GLU A 41 15.80 5.32 -2.72
CA GLU A 41 15.47 5.81 -4.07
C GLU A 41 14.28 6.78 -4.06
N LEU A 42 13.30 6.56 -3.18
CA LEU A 42 12.20 7.51 -2.97
C LEU A 42 12.73 8.82 -2.36
N GLY A 43 13.71 8.75 -1.46
CA GLY A 43 14.41 9.90 -0.89
C GLY A 43 15.06 10.76 -1.96
N LYS A 44 15.78 10.15 -2.92
CA LYS A 44 16.39 10.86 -4.07
C LYS A 44 15.37 11.60 -4.93
N ILE A 45 14.14 11.08 -5.04
CA ILE A 45 13.04 11.76 -5.72
C ILE A 45 12.59 12.96 -4.89
N PHE A 46 12.40 12.78 -3.58
CA PHE A 46 11.98 13.86 -2.67
C PHE A 46 12.92 15.05 -2.70
N ASP A 47 14.23 14.84 -2.83
CA ASP A 47 15.24 15.90 -2.86
C ASP A 47 15.09 16.85 -4.04
N LYS A 48 14.41 16.45 -5.12
CA LYS A 48 14.15 17.28 -6.29
C LYS A 48 13.04 18.31 -6.09
N TYR A 49 12.24 18.20 -5.02
CA TYR A 49 11.07 19.02 -4.78
C TYR A 49 11.20 19.86 -3.50
N LYS A 50 10.73 21.09 -3.55
CA LYS A 50 10.50 21.92 -2.35
C LYS A 50 9.21 21.53 -1.65
N LYS A 51 8.17 21.24 -2.42
CA LYS A 51 6.90 20.62 -1.98
C LYS A 51 6.54 19.53 -2.98
N ILE A 52 5.99 18.43 -2.50
CA ILE A 52 5.72 17.25 -3.31
C ILE A 52 4.32 16.71 -2.99
N LYS A 53 3.57 16.38 -4.03
CA LYS A 53 2.24 15.82 -3.96
C LYS A 53 2.28 14.34 -4.32
N ILE A 54 1.80 13.50 -3.40
CA ILE A 54 1.96 12.06 -3.46
C ILE A 54 0.61 11.36 -3.39
N ILE A 55 0.45 10.29 -4.15
CA ILE A 55 -0.65 9.34 -3.98
C ILE A 55 -0.11 7.92 -3.82
N ASP A 56 -0.66 7.16 -2.87
CA ASP A 56 -0.33 5.77 -2.60
C ASP A 56 -1.55 4.88 -2.86
N PHE A 57 -1.49 4.09 -3.93
CA PHE A 57 -2.55 3.16 -4.31
C PHE A 57 -2.35 1.79 -3.66
N GLY A 58 -3.37 1.34 -2.91
CA GLY A 58 -3.33 0.15 -2.08
C GLY A 58 -2.58 0.41 -0.78
N CYS A 59 -2.86 1.55 -0.12
CA CYS A 59 -2.14 1.99 1.06
C CYS A 59 -2.38 1.10 2.31
N GLY A 60 -3.35 0.17 2.28
CA GLY A 60 -3.70 -0.71 3.40
C GLY A 60 -3.95 0.07 4.69
N GLY A 61 -3.38 -0.40 5.81
CA GLY A 61 -3.45 0.27 7.11
C GLY A 61 -2.68 1.59 7.22
N GLY A 62 -2.19 2.13 6.10
CA GLY A 62 -1.65 3.49 5.98
C GLY A 62 -0.27 3.70 6.61
N TRP A 63 0.52 2.64 6.85
CA TRP A 63 1.85 2.79 7.43
C TRP A 63 2.73 3.78 6.63
N LEU A 64 2.88 3.56 5.31
CA LEU A 64 3.72 4.40 4.46
C LEU A 64 3.24 5.86 4.45
N VAL A 65 1.94 6.06 4.25
CA VAL A 65 1.30 7.38 4.17
C VAL A 65 1.46 8.15 5.47
N ASN A 66 1.16 7.51 6.62
CA ASN A 66 1.28 8.13 7.93
C ASN A 66 2.74 8.38 8.32
N SER A 67 3.66 7.44 8.04
CA SER A 67 5.09 7.63 8.33
C SER A 67 5.71 8.75 7.49
N LEU A 68 5.42 8.81 6.19
CA LEU A 68 5.86 9.93 5.36
C LEU A 68 5.30 11.25 5.85
N SER A 69 4.02 11.28 6.24
CA SER A 69 3.40 12.50 6.79
C SER A 69 4.00 12.89 8.14
N TYR A 70 4.36 11.94 8.99
CA TYR A 70 4.98 12.21 10.28
C TYR A 70 6.39 12.81 10.13
N HIS A 71 7.24 12.18 9.32
CA HIS A 71 8.64 12.57 9.18
C HIS A 71 8.84 13.76 8.23
N HIS A 72 7.98 13.91 7.21
CA HIS A 72 8.16 14.88 6.12
C HIS A 72 6.96 15.78 5.86
N GLY A 73 5.97 15.82 6.76
CA GLY A 73 4.68 16.50 6.54
C GLY A 73 4.76 17.98 6.18
N LYS A 74 5.84 18.69 6.52
CA LYS A 74 6.06 20.07 6.08
C LYS A 74 6.34 20.20 4.57
N LYS A 75 6.88 19.14 3.95
CA LYS A 75 7.30 19.09 2.54
C LYS A 75 6.28 18.38 1.66
N ILE A 76 5.44 17.51 2.21
CA ILE A 76 4.57 16.62 1.44
C ILE A 76 3.08 16.91 1.64
N GLN A 77 2.31 16.66 0.57
CA GLN A 77 0.88 16.44 0.61
C GLN A 77 0.63 15.02 0.11
N ILE A 78 0.09 14.15 0.95
CA ILE A 78 -0.04 12.72 0.62
C ILE A 78 -1.46 12.20 0.80
N THR A 79 -1.92 11.40 -0.17
CA THR A 79 -3.22 10.73 -0.15
C THR A 79 -3.00 9.23 -0.30
N GLY A 80 -3.54 8.45 0.62
CA GLY A 80 -3.64 7.00 0.51
C GLY A 80 -5.01 6.58 -0.01
N VAL A 81 -5.02 5.63 -0.94
CA VAL A 81 -6.23 5.05 -1.52
C VAL A 81 -6.20 3.55 -1.31
N ASP A 82 -7.26 2.99 -0.74
CA ASP A 82 -7.44 1.56 -0.61
C ASP A 82 -8.91 1.19 -0.76
N PHE A 83 -9.19 0.00 -1.29
CA PHE A 83 -10.56 -0.47 -1.45
C PHE A 83 -11.19 -0.95 -0.13
N ASN A 84 -10.37 -1.28 0.88
CA ASN A 84 -10.81 -1.84 2.15
C ASN A 84 -11.15 -0.73 3.15
N PRO A 85 -12.44 -0.54 3.48
CA PRO A 85 -12.85 0.52 4.41
C PRO A 85 -12.30 0.32 5.84
N VAL A 86 -12.08 -0.94 6.27
CA VAL A 86 -11.50 -1.23 7.59
C VAL A 86 -10.06 -0.76 7.67
N ALA A 87 -9.29 -0.97 6.60
CA ALA A 87 -7.91 -0.50 6.52
C ALA A 87 -7.85 1.04 6.52
N ILE A 88 -8.73 1.71 5.78
CA ILE A 88 -8.81 3.17 5.73
C ILE A 88 -9.26 3.77 7.08
N GLU A 89 -10.20 3.13 7.77
CA GLU A 89 -10.59 3.57 9.11
C GLU A 89 -9.41 3.48 10.08
N TYR A 90 -8.67 2.38 10.05
CA TYR A 90 -7.48 2.18 10.87
C TYR A 90 -6.38 3.22 10.57
N ALA A 91 -6.08 3.43 9.29
CA ALA A 91 -5.12 4.45 8.85
C ALA A 91 -5.52 5.86 9.31
N THR A 92 -6.81 6.18 9.23
CA THR A 92 -7.38 7.46 9.66
C THR A 92 -7.30 7.65 11.18
N LYS A 93 -7.43 6.57 11.95
CA LYS A 93 -7.26 6.59 13.41
C LYS A 93 -5.84 6.97 13.80
N ILE A 94 -4.83 6.35 13.17
CA ILE A 94 -3.41 6.69 13.36
C ILE A 94 -3.16 8.15 12.99
N LYS A 95 -3.68 8.62 11.84
CA LYS A 95 -3.60 10.02 11.42
C LYS A 95 -4.10 10.97 12.50
N LYS A 96 -5.27 10.68 13.09
CA LYS A 96 -5.89 11.53 14.13
C LYS A 96 -5.06 11.57 15.40
N GLU A 97 -4.61 10.41 15.89
CA GLU A 97 -3.78 10.30 17.10
C GLU A 97 -2.46 11.07 16.99
N LEU A 98 -1.86 11.10 15.81
CA LEU A 98 -0.60 11.79 15.55
C LEU A 98 -0.76 13.19 14.95
N ASN A 99 -2.00 13.67 14.76
CA ASN A 99 -2.31 14.96 14.15
C ASN A 99 -1.61 15.20 12.81
N LEU A 100 -1.69 14.21 11.90
CA LEU A 100 -0.97 14.21 10.61
C LEU A 100 -1.77 14.91 9.51
N ASN A 101 -1.04 15.46 8.54
CA ASN A 101 -1.61 16.10 7.34
C ASN A 101 -1.67 15.12 6.14
N SER A 102 -2.12 13.88 6.37
CA SER A 102 -2.38 12.89 5.33
C SER A 102 -3.86 12.81 4.99
N ASN A 103 -4.22 12.34 3.79
CA ASN A 103 -5.59 12.05 3.42
C ASN A 103 -5.76 10.55 3.12
N PHE A 104 -6.96 10.02 3.39
CA PHE A 104 -7.31 8.65 3.10
C PHE A 104 -8.66 8.58 2.39
N ILE A 105 -8.73 7.75 1.33
CA ILE A 105 -9.92 7.59 0.49
C ILE A 105 -10.19 6.10 0.30
N THR A 106 -11.41 5.67 0.64
CA THR A 106 -11.88 4.32 0.30
C THR A 106 -12.32 4.30 -1.16
N SER A 107 -11.57 3.62 -2.01
CA SER A 107 -11.90 3.45 -3.43
C SER A 107 -11.18 2.25 -4.02
N ASP A 108 -11.86 1.55 -4.93
CA ASP A 108 -11.18 0.61 -5.82
C ASP A 108 -10.26 1.39 -6.78
N LEU A 109 -9.08 0.82 -7.03
CA LEU A 109 -8.04 1.42 -7.88
C LEU A 109 -8.59 1.80 -9.27
N PHE A 110 -9.40 0.94 -9.89
CA PHE A 110 -9.91 1.16 -11.26
C PHE A 110 -11.14 2.06 -11.34
N THR A 111 -11.76 2.38 -10.19
CA THR A 111 -12.89 3.31 -10.11
C THR A 111 -12.53 4.63 -9.46
N PHE A 112 -11.31 4.73 -8.94
CA PHE A 112 -10.81 5.99 -8.39
C PHE A 112 -10.77 7.05 -9.49
N ASP A 113 -11.50 8.14 -9.30
CA ASP A 113 -11.54 9.27 -10.21
C ASP A 113 -11.17 10.54 -9.46
N ASN A 114 -10.09 11.19 -9.92
CA ASN A 114 -9.63 12.45 -9.41
C ASN A 114 -8.94 13.23 -10.53
N LYS A 115 -9.27 14.52 -10.65
CA LYS A 115 -8.67 15.42 -11.66
C LYS A 115 -7.28 15.91 -11.26
N GLU A 116 -6.87 15.68 -10.04
CA GLU A 116 -5.57 16.10 -9.54
C GLU A 116 -4.42 15.30 -10.16
N LYS A 117 -3.27 15.97 -10.30
CA LYS A 117 -2.01 15.35 -10.70
C LYS A 117 -1.07 15.28 -9.51
N TYR A 118 -0.27 14.23 -9.48
CA TYR A 118 0.65 13.92 -8.40
C TYR A 118 2.08 13.86 -8.94
N ASP A 119 3.02 14.41 -8.17
CA ASP A 119 4.44 14.34 -8.50
C ASP A 119 5.00 12.93 -8.36
N VAL A 120 4.49 12.18 -7.36
CA VAL A 120 4.85 10.78 -7.13
C VAL A 120 3.61 9.92 -6.93
N ILE A 121 3.55 8.84 -7.69
CA ILE A 121 2.55 7.80 -7.60
C ILE A 121 3.22 6.57 -7.01
N ILE A 122 2.73 6.09 -5.88
CA ILE A 122 3.27 4.91 -5.19
C ILE A 122 2.26 3.77 -5.27
N SER A 123 2.75 2.55 -5.43
CA SER A 123 1.97 1.34 -5.20
C SER A 123 2.90 0.18 -4.85
N LEU A 124 2.89 -0.25 -3.60
CA LEU A 124 3.80 -1.27 -3.07
C LEU A 124 3.05 -2.55 -2.69
N GLY A 125 3.37 -3.64 -3.37
CA GLY A 125 2.80 -4.95 -3.04
C GLY A 125 1.35 -5.16 -3.50
N VAL A 126 0.83 -4.37 -4.45
CA VAL A 126 -0.60 -4.32 -4.79
C VAL A 126 -0.90 -4.76 -6.22
N LEU A 127 -0.28 -4.14 -7.22
CA LEU A 127 -0.75 -4.24 -8.61
C LEU A 127 -0.66 -5.65 -9.19
N HIS A 128 0.25 -6.49 -8.69
CA HIS A 128 0.38 -7.89 -9.10
C HIS A 128 -0.76 -8.80 -8.56
N HIS A 129 -1.61 -8.28 -7.66
CA HIS A 129 -2.84 -8.95 -7.22
C HIS A 129 -4.05 -8.58 -8.08
N THR A 130 -3.91 -7.62 -9.00
CA THR A 130 -4.98 -7.29 -9.95
C THR A 130 -5.02 -8.31 -11.09
N ASN A 131 -6.18 -8.43 -11.75
CA ASN A 131 -6.33 -9.34 -12.89
C ASN A 131 -5.40 -9.00 -14.06
N ASN A 132 -4.97 -7.75 -14.17
CA ASN A 132 -4.03 -7.29 -15.18
C ASN A 132 -3.13 -6.19 -14.62
N CYS A 133 -1.93 -6.59 -14.19
CA CYS A 133 -0.94 -5.68 -13.61
C CYS A 133 -0.54 -4.55 -14.59
N HIS A 134 -0.41 -4.84 -15.89
CA HIS A 134 -0.07 -3.82 -16.88
C HIS A 134 -1.15 -2.74 -17.04
N GLU A 135 -2.41 -3.15 -17.08
CA GLU A 135 -3.52 -2.18 -17.12
C GLU A 135 -3.62 -1.39 -15.82
N ALA A 136 -3.35 -2.01 -14.68
CA ALA A 136 -3.30 -1.31 -13.41
C ALA A 136 -2.20 -0.22 -13.38
N ILE A 137 -0.99 -0.54 -13.87
CA ILE A 137 0.10 0.45 -13.99
C ILE A 137 -0.30 1.59 -14.92
N LYS A 138 -0.87 1.30 -16.09
CA LYS A 138 -1.37 2.34 -17.01
C LYS A 138 -2.45 3.20 -16.36
N TYR A 139 -3.34 2.57 -15.59
CA TYR A 139 -4.42 3.29 -14.94
C TYR A 139 -3.91 4.29 -13.90
N ILE A 140 -3.05 3.85 -12.98
CA ILE A 140 -2.48 4.76 -11.98
C ILE A 140 -1.60 5.84 -12.62
N GLY A 141 -0.92 5.54 -13.73
CA GLY A 141 -0.13 6.50 -14.49
C GLY A 141 -0.93 7.71 -14.99
N LYS A 142 -2.26 7.59 -15.12
CA LYS A 142 -3.14 8.71 -15.49
C LYS A 142 -3.16 9.84 -14.46
N PHE A 143 -2.79 9.57 -13.22
CA PHE A 143 -2.75 10.56 -12.14
C PHE A 143 -1.43 11.32 -12.06
N GLY A 144 -0.48 11.00 -12.93
CA GLY A 144 0.75 11.75 -13.13
C GLY A 144 0.76 12.59 -14.41
N ASP A 145 1.84 13.28 -14.64
CA ASP A 145 2.21 13.94 -15.88
C ASP A 145 3.60 13.49 -16.36
N LYS A 146 4.17 14.18 -17.36
CA LYS A 146 5.48 13.80 -17.94
C LYS A 146 6.65 13.93 -16.95
N SER A 147 6.51 14.71 -15.89
CA SER A 147 7.54 14.92 -14.87
C SER A 147 7.34 14.05 -13.63
N SER A 148 6.22 13.35 -13.54
CA SER A 148 5.88 12.53 -12.39
C SER A 148 6.69 11.23 -12.33
N TYR A 149 6.91 10.74 -11.13
CA TYR A 149 7.55 9.46 -10.86
C TYR A 149 6.50 8.42 -10.45
N ILE A 150 6.68 7.18 -10.92
CA ILE A 150 5.90 6.03 -10.45
C ILE A 150 6.85 5.13 -9.68
N PHE A 151 6.58 4.93 -8.39
CA PHE A 151 7.37 4.08 -7.50
C PHE A 151 6.59 2.81 -7.20
N LEU A 152 7.07 1.67 -7.75
CA LEU A 152 6.37 0.40 -7.71
C LEU A 152 7.12 -0.66 -6.91
N GLY A 153 6.39 -1.39 -6.05
CA GLY A 153 6.84 -2.63 -5.46
C GLY A 153 6.06 -3.81 -6.03
N LEU A 154 6.70 -4.63 -6.85
CA LEU A 154 6.10 -5.83 -7.43
C LEU A 154 6.80 -7.08 -6.92
N TYR A 155 6.07 -8.17 -6.81
CA TYR A 155 6.66 -9.45 -6.44
C TYR A 155 7.51 -10.01 -7.57
N HIS A 156 8.70 -10.46 -7.22
CA HIS A 156 9.57 -11.14 -8.16
C HIS A 156 9.07 -12.58 -8.40
N LYS A 157 8.79 -12.94 -9.65
CA LYS A 157 8.22 -14.24 -10.02
C LYS A 157 9.03 -15.41 -9.45
N TYR A 158 10.33 -15.44 -9.72
CA TYR A 158 11.21 -16.53 -9.28
C TYR A 158 11.49 -16.51 -7.78
N GLY A 159 11.51 -15.33 -7.16
CA GLY A 159 11.71 -15.22 -5.70
C GLY A 159 10.55 -15.78 -4.89
N ARG A 160 9.32 -15.82 -5.46
CA ARG A 160 8.15 -16.41 -4.80
C ARG A 160 7.83 -17.83 -5.21
N GLU A 161 8.45 -18.34 -6.29
CA GLU A 161 8.15 -19.67 -6.83
C GLU A 161 8.32 -20.80 -5.78
N PRO A 162 9.42 -20.87 -4.99
CA PRO A 162 9.55 -21.89 -3.94
C PRO A 162 8.43 -21.82 -2.92
N PHE A 163 8.01 -20.61 -2.55
CA PHE A 163 6.96 -20.35 -1.59
C PHE A 163 5.58 -20.73 -2.13
N LEU A 164 5.29 -20.37 -3.39
CA LEU A 164 4.06 -20.75 -4.07
C LEU A 164 3.95 -22.27 -4.23
N ASN A 165 5.04 -22.93 -4.63
CA ASN A 165 5.10 -24.39 -4.76
C ASN A 165 4.87 -25.09 -3.40
N TYR A 166 5.43 -24.55 -2.32
CA TYR A 166 5.20 -25.07 -0.98
C TYR A 166 3.71 -25.06 -0.61
N PHE A 167 3.00 -23.95 -0.83
CA PHE A 167 1.57 -23.85 -0.52
C PHE A 167 0.67 -24.57 -1.54
N GLN A 168 1.08 -24.66 -2.82
CA GLN A 168 0.35 -25.45 -3.82
C GLN A 168 0.34 -26.94 -3.49
N ASN A 169 1.40 -27.44 -2.88
CA ASN A 169 1.46 -28.85 -2.43
C ASN A 169 0.57 -29.15 -1.22
N MET A 170 0.06 -28.10 -0.57
CA MET A 170 -0.87 -28.20 0.58
C MET A 170 -2.35 -28.04 0.16
N LYS A 171 -2.71 -28.40 -1.07
CA LYS A 171 -4.09 -28.22 -1.60
C LYS A 171 -5.18 -28.86 -0.73
N ASN A 172 -4.87 -29.97 -0.04
CA ASN A 172 -5.80 -30.70 0.79
C ASN A 172 -5.86 -30.24 2.25
N GLU A 173 -5.01 -29.28 2.63
CA GLU A 173 -5.00 -28.73 3.98
C GLU A 173 -6.03 -27.60 4.16
N SER A 174 -6.53 -27.43 5.38
CA SER A 174 -7.47 -26.35 5.69
C SER A 174 -6.81 -24.96 5.49
N GLU A 175 -7.62 -23.94 5.17
CA GLU A 175 -7.14 -22.56 5.03
C GLU A 175 -6.52 -22.03 6.32
N GLU A 176 -7.06 -22.45 7.49
CA GLU A 176 -6.50 -22.12 8.80
C GLU A 176 -5.10 -22.72 8.99
N PHE A 177 -4.88 -23.98 8.60
CA PHE A 177 -3.56 -24.63 8.65
C PHE A 177 -2.56 -23.90 7.75
N LYS A 178 -2.94 -23.58 6.51
CA LYS A 178 -2.12 -22.82 5.55
C LYS A 178 -1.74 -21.46 6.12
N PHE A 179 -2.70 -20.76 6.72
CA PHE A 179 -2.48 -19.45 7.33
C PHE A 179 -1.52 -19.51 8.54
N ASN A 180 -1.65 -20.50 9.40
CA ASN A 180 -0.74 -20.68 10.52
C ASN A 180 0.69 -21.01 10.06
N LYS A 181 0.84 -21.81 8.99
CA LYS A 181 2.14 -22.06 8.36
C LYS A 181 2.72 -20.79 7.73
N TYR A 182 1.90 -20.00 7.06
CA TYR A 182 2.32 -18.70 6.52
C TYR A 182 2.89 -17.79 7.61
N LYS A 183 2.21 -17.65 8.75
CA LYS A 183 2.69 -16.86 9.90
C LYS A 183 4.02 -17.35 10.45
N LEU A 184 4.26 -18.66 10.46
CA LEU A 184 5.52 -19.23 10.94
C LEU A 184 6.70 -18.96 10.02
N LEU A 185 6.47 -18.86 8.71
CA LEU A 185 7.50 -18.61 7.69
C LEU A 185 7.84 -17.13 7.53
N HIS A 186 7.01 -16.24 8.09
CA HIS A 186 7.19 -14.78 7.99
C HIS A 186 7.58 -14.13 9.34
N LYS A 187 7.99 -14.93 10.30
CA LYS A 187 8.66 -14.44 11.52
C LYS A 187 10.15 -14.33 11.27
#